data_251f58e988e677994a901826c85c2215
#
_entry.id   251f58e988e677994a901826c85c2215
#
_cell.length_a   1.000
_cell.length_b   1.000
_cell.length_c   1.000
_cell.angle_alpha   90.00
_cell.angle_beta   90.00
_cell.angle_gamma   90.00
#
_symmetry.space_group_name_H-M   'P 1'
#
loop_
_entity.id
_entity.type
_entity.pdbx_description
1 polymer ?
#
loop_
_entity_poly.entity_id
_entity_poly.type
_entity_poly.pdbx_seq_one_letter_code
_entity_poly.pdbx_strand_id
1 'polypeptide(L)'
;MEQIELKAEPREWIGRHVKRVRTQGYVPAVLYGSHIEPTPIQIESKALQKVLAKAGGNTLVALQIGKKRPVLTLAREIQRDVIRHHILHVDFYQVVMTEKITAEVPLVLTGKAPAVDAHGGILVHGLNTVEVQCLPGDLPSSLEVDLSSLAEFNDLISVADLQVPPAVAILSEPESVIARIEAPRMMEEEEEEVEEAVAAAEPELVGRKEEREEEAATAAEEAE
;
A
#
# COMPACT_ATOMS: atom_id res chain seq x y z
N MET A 1 0.64 -25.73 -7.33
CA MET A 1 1.19 -24.90 -6.22
C MET A 1 2.62 -25.29 -5.99
N GLU A 2 3.56 -24.38 -6.13
CA GLU A 2 4.95 -24.62 -5.78
C GLU A 2 5.07 -24.55 -4.25
N GLN A 3 5.31 -25.69 -3.61
CA GLN A 3 5.64 -25.73 -2.18
C GLN A 3 7.15 -25.57 -2.04
N ILE A 4 7.56 -24.49 -1.39
CA ILE A 4 8.98 -24.23 -1.16
C ILE A 4 9.36 -24.82 0.20
N GLU A 5 10.29 -25.76 0.20
CA GLU A 5 10.76 -26.38 1.44
C GLU A 5 11.81 -25.51 2.14
N LEU A 6 11.66 -25.35 3.46
CA LEU A 6 12.58 -24.61 4.32
C LEU A 6 12.91 -25.42 5.57
N LYS A 7 14.21 -25.63 5.82
CA LYS A 7 14.67 -26.34 7.01
C LYS A 7 14.83 -25.36 8.16
N ALA A 8 14.31 -25.77 9.33
CA ALA A 8 14.42 -25.03 10.58
C ALA A 8 14.92 -25.94 11.71
N GLU A 9 15.58 -25.33 12.66
CA GLU A 9 16.07 -26.01 13.87
C GLU A 9 15.35 -25.43 15.10
N PRO A 10 15.10 -26.25 16.14
CA PRO A 10 14.59 -25.72 17.39
C PRO A 10 15.63 -24.79 18.03
N ARG A 11 15.18 -23.67 18.59
CA ARG A 11 16.04 -22.66 19.19
C ARG A 11 15.99 -22.78 20.72
N GLU A 12 17.16 -22.92 21.36
CA GLU A 12 17.28 -22.95 22.80
C GLU A 12 17.46 -21.54 23.41
N TRP A 13 18.08 -20.62 22.65
CA TRP A 13 18.42 -19.28 23.14
C TRP A 13 17.23 -18.32 22.94
N ILE A 14 16.66 -17.87 24.07
CA ILE A 14 15.52 -16.96 24.14
C ILE A 14 15.93 -15.63 24.79
N GLY A 15 15.20 -14.55 24.56
CA GLY A 15 15.40 -13.27 25.17
C GLY A 15 16.69 -12.55 24.73
N ARG A 16 17.49 -12.03 25.67
CA ARG A 16 18.67 -11.20 25.37
C ARG A 16 19.77 -11.91 24.57
N HIS A 17 19.78 -13.23 24.56
CA HIS A 17 20.82 -14.04 23.89
C HIS A 17 20.55 -14.22 22.38
N VAL A 18 19.43 -13.77 21.87
CA VAL A 18 19.04 -13.85 20.42
C VAL A 18 20.08 -13.16 19.51
N LYS A 19 20.82 -12.17 20.00
CA LYS A 19 21.92 -11.56 19.23
C LYS A 19 22.97 -12.57 18.78
N ARG A 20 23.25 -13.59 19.59
CA ARG A 20 24.23 -14.66 19.26
C ARG A 20 23.76 -15.50 18.07
N VAL A 21 22.47 -15.78 17.97
CA VAL A 21 21.89 -16.52 16.84
C VAL A 21 22.17 -15.79 15.53
N ARG A 22 21.94 -14.46 15.53
CA ARG A 22 22.18 -13.62 14.34
C ARG A 22 23.65 -13.52 13.96
N THR A 23 24.58 -13.46 14.94
CA THR A 23 26.04 -13.47 14.67
C THR A 23 26.53 -14.79 14.10
N GLN A 24 25.81 -15.89 14.34
CA GLN A 24 26.12 -17.20 13.77
C GLN A 24 25.52 -17.42 12.36
N GLY A 25 24.84 -16.39 11.81
CA GLY A 25 24.22 -16.46 10.48
C GLY A 25 22.82 -17.08 10.44
N TYR A 26 22.19 -17.26 11.61
CA TYR A 26 20.82 -17.74 11.73
C TYR A 26 19.86 -16.58 12.00
N VAL A 27 18.64 -16.70 11.48
CA VAL A 27 17.52 -15.80 11.77
C VAL A 27 16.61 -16.47 12.79
N PRO A 28 16.33 -15.81 13.92
CA PRO A 28 15.32 -16.28 14.86
C PRO A 28 13.94 -16.14 14.24
N ALA A 29 13.11 -17.15 14.44
CA ALA A 29 11.72 -17.18 13.99
C ALA A 29 10.83 -17.85 15.05
N VAL A 30 9.53 -17.67 14.91
CA VAL A 30 8.53 -18.33 15.75
C VAL A 30 7.51 -19.01 14.84
N LEU A 31 7.21 -20.26 15.15
CA LEU A 31 6.09 -20.99 14.55
C LEU A 31 4.92 -20.97 15.53
N TYR A 32 3.75 -20.52 15.07
CA TYR A 32 2.50 -20.53 15.85
C TYR A 32 1.30 -20.81 14.94
N GLY A 33 0.16 -21.09 15.50
CA GLY A 33 -1.08 -21.39 14.76
C GLY A 33 -2.18 -21.91 15.66
N SER A 34 -3.37 -22.18 15.09
CA SER A 34 -4.57 -22.57 15.82
C SER A 34 -4.41 -23.88 16.61
N HIS A 35 -3.53 -24.78 16.17
CA HIS A 35 -3.40 -26.14 16.73
C HIS A 35 -2.00 -26.47 17.24
N ILE A 36 -1.07 -25.50 17.28
CA ILE A 36 0.30 -25.70 17.75
C ILE A 36 0.66 -24.64 18.79
N GLU A 37 1.32 -25.08 19.87
CA GLU A 37 1.95 -24.18 20.82
C GLU A 37 3.09 -23.39 20.15
N PRO A 38 3.24 -22.09 20.46
CA PRO A 38 4.31 -21.27 19.92
C PRO A 38 5.67 -21.89 20.14
N THR A 39 6.34 -22.28 19.07
CA THR A 39 7.64 -22.95 19.11
C THR A 39 8.71 -22.02 18.58
N PRO A 40 9.73 -21.65 19.38
CA PRO A 40 10.86 -20.88 18.93
C PRO A 40 11.77 -21.71 18.02
N ILE A 41 12.07 -21.19 16.85
CA ILE A 41 12.91 -21.83 15.83
C ILE A 41 14.01 -20.89 15.35
N GLN A 42 15.02 -21.45 14.71
CA GLN A 42 16.07 -20.70 14.01
C GLN A 42 16.26 -21.27 12.60
N ILE A 43 16.56 -20.39 11.65
CA ILE A 43 16.67 -20.73 10.23
C ILE A 43 17.94 -20.09 9.68
N GLU A 44 18.64 -20.78 8.80
CA GLU A 44 19.81 -20.23 8.12
C GLU A 44 19.42 -19.00 7.28
N SER A 45 20.11 -17.86 7.49
CA SER A 45 19.79 -16.56 6.85
C SER A 45 19.80 -16.65 5.31
N LYS A 46 20.79 -17.35 4.74
CA LYS A 46 20.90 -17.47 3.27
C LYS A 46 19.76 -18.31 2.66
N ALA A 47 19.37 -19.40 3.33
CA ALA A 47 18.27 -20.24 2.89
C ALA A 47 16.94 -19.50 2.97
N LEU A 48 16.71 -18.79 4.09
CA LEU A 48 15.53 -17.98 4.32
C LEU A 48 15.38 -16.85 3.28
N GLN A 49 16.46 -16.12 2.99
CA GLN A 49 16.44 -15.06 1.97
C GLN A 49 16.06 -15.58 0.59
N LYS A 50 16.61 -16.73 0.19
CA LYS A 50 16.27 -17.35 -1.10
C LYS A 50 14.81 -17.79 -1.19
N VAL A 51 14.28 -18.33 -0.10
CA VAL A 51 12.88 -18.76 -0.02
C VAL A 51 11.96 -17.55 -0.06
N LEU A 52 12.21 -16.53 0.76
CA LEU A 52 11.39 -15.32 0.78
C LEU A 52 11.46 -14.50 -0.51
N ALA A 53 12.60 -14.50 -1.21
CA ALA A 53 12.73 -13.85 -2.51
C ALA A 53 11.88 -14.54 -3.60
N LYS A 54 11.68 -15.87 -3.50
CA LYS A 54 10.83 -16.64 -4.43
C LYS A 54 9.37 -16.63 -4.00
N ALA A 55 9.13 -16.79 -2.71
CA ALA A 55 7.81 -16.93 -2.14
C ALA A 55 7.07 -15.59 -1.98
N GLY A 56 7.80 -14.48 -1.82
CA GLY A 56 7.18 -13.25 -1.34
C GLY A 56 6.64 -13.41 0.08
N GLY A 57 5.65 -12.60 0.47
CA GLY A 57 4.98 -12.69 1.79
C GLY A 57 3.82 -13.70 1.84
N ASN A 58 3.26 -14.05 0.67
CA ASN A 58 1.95 -14.72 0.58
C ASN A 58 2.01 -16.15 0.02
N THR A 59 3.19 -16.73 -0.07
CA THR A 59 3.34 -18.11 -0.57
C THR A 59 3.48 -19.09 0.59
N LEU A 60 2.89 -20.27 0.42
CA LEU A 60 2.98 -21.34 1.39
C LEU A 60 4.38 -21.95 1.42
N VAL A 61 4.96 -22.00 2.61
CA VAL A 61 6.27 -22.58 2.87
C VAL A 61 6.11 -23.87 3.68
N ALA A 62 6.66 -24.97 3.16
CA ALA A 62 6.74 -26.23 3.90
C ALA A 62 7.93 -26.17 4.86
N LEU A 63 7.67 -25.89 6.14
CA LEU A 63 8.68 -25.75 7.17
C LEU A 63 9.00 -27.11 7.80
N GLN A 64 10.24 -27.58 7.64
CA GLN A 64 10.72 -28.82 8.25
C GLN A 64 11.52 -28.51 9.51
N ILE A 65 10.97 -28.83 10.68
CA ILE A 65 11.63 -28.63 11.99
C ILE A 65 12.36 -29.92 12.40
N GLY A 66 13.69 -29.92 12.26
CA GLY A 66 14.52 -31.06 12.56
C GLY A 66 14.10 -32.30 11.77
N LYS A 67 13.72 -33.41 12.49
CA LYS A 67 13.27 -34.68 11.90
C LYS A 67 11.75 -34.83 11.84
N LYS A 68 10.98 -33.78 12.23
CA LYS A 68 9.52 -33.81 12.22
C LYS A 68 8.98 -33.73 10.79
N ARG A 69 7.70 -34.05 10.62
CA ARG A 69 7.01 -33.91 9.33
C ARG A 69 6.98 -32.40 8.94
N PRO A 70 7.10 -32.06 7.66
CA PRO A 70 6.98 -30.68 7.21
C PRO A 70 5.59 -30.11 7.55
N VAL A 71 5.55 -28.91 8.02
CA VAL A 71 4.32 -28.18 8.39
C VAL A 71 4.13 -27.07 7.37
N LEU A 72 2.92 -26.94 6.82
CA LEU A 72 2.58 -25.85 5.91
C LEU A 72 2.38 -24.57 6.71
N THR A 73 3.12 -23.54 6.35
CA THR A 73 3.16 -22.26 7.03
C THR A 73 3.12 -21.10 6.05
N LEU A 74 2.60 -19.98 6.51
CA LEU A 74 2.66 -18.69 5.84
C LEU A 74 3.62 -17.77 6.61
N ALA A 75 4.49 -17.05 5.92
CA ALA A 75 5.33 -16.03 6.53
C ALA A 75 4.47 -14.76 6.73
N ARG A 76 4.02 -14.48 7.96
CA ARG A 76 3.08 -13.40 8.25
C ARG A 76 3.79 -12.07 8.47
N GLU A 77 4.80 -12.05 9.32
CA GLU A 77 5.56 -10.83 9.62
C GLU A 77 7.06 -11.06 9.36
N ILE A 78 7.66 -10.16 8.60
CA ILE A 78 9.08 -10.21 8.27
C ILE A 78 9.71 -8.91 8.74
N GLN A 79 10.39 -8.94 9.89
CA GLN A 79 11.13 -7.79 10.41
C GLN A 79 12.48 -7.70 9.73
N ARG A 80 12.78 -6.53 9.17
CA ARG A 80 14.06 -6.23 8.51
C ARG A 80 14.78 -5.08 9.19
N ASP A 81 16.10 -5.13 9.15
CA ASP A 81 16.95 -4.00 9.56
C ASP A 81 16.82 -2.88 8.53
N VAL A 82 16.49 -1.66 8.99
CA VAL A 82 16.25 -0.50 8.11
C VAL A 82 17.52 -0.10 7.33
N ILE A 83 18.70 -0.26 7.94
CA ILE A 83 19.97 0.20 7.35
C ILE A 83 20.60 -0.90 6.48
N ARG A 84 20.64 -2.13 7.00
CA ARG A 84 21.35 -3.26 6.35
C ARG A 84 20.43 -4.18 5.56
N HIS A 85 19.12 -4.00 5.64
CA HIS A 85 18.08 -4.82 5.03
C HIS A 85 18.15 -6.32 5.38
N HIS A 86 18.90 -6.68 6.43
CA HIS A 86 18.96 -8.05 6.91
C HIS A 86 17.65 -8.40 7.64
N ILE A 87 17.22 -9.66 7.47
CA ILE A 87 16.06 -10.17 8.18
C ILE A 87 16.42 -10.35 9.65
N LEU A 88 15.67 -9.70 10.54
CA LEU A 88 15.84 -9.75 11.98
C LEU A 88 15.00 -10.82 12.64
N HIS A 89 13.76 -11.00 12.18
CA HIS A 89 12.80 -11.95 12.69
C HIS A 89 11.81 -12.33 11.60
N VAL A 90 11.26 -13.54 11.67
CA VAL A 90 10.15 -13.99 10.81
C VAL A 90 9.16 -14.77 11.65
N ASP A 91 7.89 -14.44 11.46
CA ASP A 91 6.76 -15.11 12.08
C ASP A 91 6.13 -16.07 11.07
N PHE A 92 6.10 -17.34 11.43
CA PHE A 92 5.48 -18.40 10.62
C PHE A 92 4.15 -18.80 11.24
N TYR A 93 3.08 -18.57 10.51
CA TYR A 93 1.74 -19.00 10.89
C TYR A 93 1.43 -20.37 10.24
N GLN A 94 1.14 -21.39 11.07
CA GLN A 94 0.68 -22.66 10.54
C GLN A 94 -0.72 -22.50 9.98
N VAL A 95 -0.89 -22.93 8.75
CA VAL A 95 -2.18 -22.91 8.06
C VAL A 95 -2.81 -24.30 7.96
N VAL A 96 -4.13 -24.32 8.11
CA VAL A 96 -4.96 -25.49 7.86
C VAL A 96 -5.72 -25.22 6.56
N MET A 97 -5.64 -26.12 5.58
CA MET A 97 -6.22 -25.91 4.24
C MET A 97 -7.73 -25.72 4.21
N THR A 98 -8.41 -26.08 5.30
CA THR A 98 -9.87 -26.01 5.43
C THR A 98 -10.36 -24.71 6.10
N GLU A 99 -9.47 -23.94 6.71
CA GLU A 99 -9.82 -22.72 7.43
C GLU A 99 -9.48 -21.48 6.59
N LYS A 100 -10.37 -20.49 6.60
CA LYS A 100 -10.11 -19.18 5.97
C LYS A 100 -9.08 -18.43 6.79
N ILE A 101 -8.12 -17.85 6.09
CA ILE A 101 -7.08 -17.00 6.70
C ILE A 101 -7.20 -15.57 6.21
N THR A 102 -6.83 -14.64 7.05
CA THR A 102 -6.66 -13.22 6.68
C THR A 102 -5.19 -12.98 6.40
N ALA A 103 -4.88 -12.38 5.25
CA ALA A 103 -3.51 -12.05 4.87
C ALA A 103 -3.47 -10.69 4.16
N GLU A 104 -2.34 -10.00 4.27
CA GLU A 104 -2.06 -8.77 3.54
C GLU A 104 -1.45 -9.12 2.18
N VAL A 105 -2.10 -8.69 1.11
CA VAL A 105 -1.62 -8.92 -0.26
C VAL A 105 -1.05 -7.62 -0.82
N PRO A 106 0.20 -7.62 -1.31
CA PRO A 106 0.80 -6.46 -1.93
C PRO A 106 0.13 -6.14 -3.27
N LEU A 107 -0.04 -4.83 -3.55
CA LEU A 107 -0.52 -4.31 -4.81
C LEU A 107 0.65 -4.04 -5.74
N VAL A 108 0.54 -4.49 -6.98
CA VAL A 108 1.52 -4.23 -8.04
C VAL A 108 0.85 -3.37 -9.10
N LEU A 109 1.31 -2.13 -9.21
CA LEU A 109 0.82 -1.20 -10.22
C LEU A 109 1.39 -1.59 -11.58
N THR A 110 0.51 -1.83 -12.56
CA THR A 110 0.87 -2.21 -13.91
C THR A 110 0.41 -1.15 -14.90
N GLY A 111 1.12 -1.04 -16.04
CA GLY A 111 0.80 -0.04 -17.05
C GLY A 111 1.42 1.33 -16.78
N LYS A 112 1.02 2.30 -17.59
CA LYS A 112 1.40 3.71 -17.46
C LYS A 112 0.13 4.53 -17.34
N ALA A 113 0.12 5.51 -16.46
CA ALA A 113 -0.97 6.44 -16.32
C ALA A 113 -0.88 7.49 -17.44
N PRO A 114 -1.88 7.61 -18.33
CA PRO A 114 -1.87 8.60 -19.42
C PRO A 114 -1.72 10.04 -18.93
N ALA A 115 -2.31 10.35 -17.77
CA ALA A 115 -2.23 11.69 -17.20
C ALA A 115 -0.83 12.08 -16.72
N VAL A 116 0.04 11.11 -16.39
CA VAL A 116 1.45 11.38 -16.07
C VAL A 116 2.23 11.72 -17.34
N ASP A 117 2.02 10.93 -18.43
CA ASP A 117 2.76 11.11 -19.68
C ASP A 117 2.25 12.35 -20.48
N ALA A 118 0.93 12.64 -20.49
CA ALA A 118 0.34 13.69 -21.29
C ALA A 118 0.27 15.06 -20.57
N HIS A 119 0.01 15.06 -19.28
CA HIS A 119 -0.25 16.28 -18.50
C HIS A 119 0.81 16.56 -17.42
N GLY A 120 1.85 15.70 -17.29
CA GLY A 120 2.88 15.88 -16.28
C GLY A 120 2.39 15.66 -14.84
N GLY A 121 1.27 14.96 -14.66
CA GLY A 121 0.72 14.63 -13.34
C GLY A 121 1.66 13.82 -12.47
N ILE A 122 1.51 13.92 -11.16
CA ILE A 122 2.27 13.16 -10.17
C ILE A 122 1.41 12.01 -9.67
N LEU A 123 1.91 10.78 -9.86
CA LEU A 123 1.26 9.59 -9.30
C LEU A 123 1.55 9.49 -7.81
N VAL A 124 0.52 9.60 -6.99
CA VAL A 124 0.59 9.44 -5.54
C VAL A 124 0.08 8.06 -5.15
N HIS A 125 0.93 7.29 -4.49
CA HIS A 125 0.59 5.97 -3.97
C HIS A 125 -0.08 6.12 -2.60
N GLY A 126 -1.28 5.57 -2.45
CA GLY A 126 -1.98 5.46 -1.17
C GLY A 126 -1.64 4.14 -0.49
N LEU A 127 -2.50 3.13 -0.65
CA LEU A 127 -2.29 1.80 -0.08
C LEU A 127 -1.34 0.96 -0.94
N ASN A 128 -0.36 0.32 -0.28
CA ASN A 128 0.55 -0.63 -0.92
C ASN A 128 0.12 -2.09 -0.70
N THR A 129 -0.74 -2.35 0.29
CA THR A 129 -1.24 -3.68 0.66
C THR A 129 -2.73 -3.62 0.93
N VAL A 130 -3.43 -4.72 0.68
CA VAL A 130 -4.86 -4.89 0.98
C VAL A 130 -5.07 -6.15 1.80
N GLU A 131 -5.89 -6.05 2.86
CA GLU A 131 -6.27 -7.21 3.65
C GLU A 131 -7.34 -8.02 2.92
N VAL A 132 -7.04 -9.32 2.76
CA VAL A 132 -7.95 -10.27 2.11
C VAL A 132 -8.20 -11.48 2.99
N GLN A 133 -9.39 -12.06 2.86
CA GLN A 133 -9.76 -13.31 3.49
C GLN A 133 -10.00 -14.37 2.40
N CYS A 134 -9.22 -15.45 2.45
CA CYS A 134 -9.35 -16.55 1.49
C CYS A 134 -8.91 -17.89 2.12
N LEU A 135 -9.08 -18.97 1.37
CA LEU A 135 -8.43 -20.24 1.73
C LEU A 135 -6.94 -20.17 1.40
N PRO A 136 -6.08 -20.88 2.16
CA PRO A 136 -4.62 -20.89 1.93
C PRO A 136 -4.22 -21.29 0.50
N GLY A 137 -5.08 -22.08 -0.16
CA GLY A 137 -4.86 -22.51 -1.53
C GLY A 137 -5.13 -21.45 -2.60
N ASP A 138 -5.96 -20.48 -2.30
CA ASP A 138 -6.44 -19.45 -3.24
C ASP A 138 -5.79 -18.08 -2.97
N LEU A 139 -4.79 -18.04 -2.07
CA LEU A 139 -4.10 -16.82 -1.71
C LEU A 139 -3.24 -16.32 -2.90
N PRO A 140 -3.51 -15.13 -3.47
CA PRO A 140 -2.69 -14.56 -4.53
C PRO A 140 -1.37 -14.03 -3.95
N SER A 141 -0.28 -14.12 -4.70
CA SER A 141 1.01 -13.56 -4.30
C SER A 141 1.04 -12.04 -4.40
N SER A 142 0.29 -11.47 -5.33
CA SER A 142 0.11 -10.04 -5.56
C SER A 142 -1.21 -9.79 -6.29
N LEU A 143 -1.75 -8.58 -6.17
CA LEU A 143 -2.89 -8.11 -6.97
C LEU A 143 -2.39 -7.04 -7.93
N GLU A 144 -2.74 -7.19 -9.20
CA GLU A 144 -2.38 -6.23 -10.24
C GLU A 144 -3.44 -5.14 -10.34
N VAL A 145 -2.96 -3.89 -10.40
CA VAL A 145 -3.79 -2.69 -10.55
C VAL A 145 -3.38 -2.00 -11.84
N ASP A 146 -4.30 -1.86 -12.78
CA ASP A 146 -4.04 -1.20 -14.04
C ASP A 146 -4.18 0.33 -13.91
N LEU A 147 -3.08 1.04 -14.20
CA LEU A 147 -3.03 2.50 -14.17
C LEU A 147 -3.58 3.16 -15.43
N SER A 148 -3.97 2.39 -16.46
CA SER A 148 -4.47 2.93 -17.74
C SER A 148 -5.80 3.68 -17.59
N SER A 149 -6.52 3.47 -16.50
CA SER A 149 -7.77 4.17 -16.18
C SER A 149 -7.56 5.61 -15.71
N LEU A 150 -6.34 5.97 -15.28
CA LEU A 150 -6.00 7.30 -14.78
C LEU A 150 -5.64 8.24 -15.95
N ALA A 151 -6.65 8.90 -16.54
CA ALA A 151 -6.52 9.74 -17.71
C ALA A 151 -6.43 11.24 -17.38
N GLU A 152 -7.07 11.68 -16.29
CA GLU A 152 -7.19 13.08 -15.90
C GLU A 152 -6.55 13.36 -14.53
N PHE A 153 -6.40 14.66 -14.20
CA PHE A 153 -6.00 15.07 -12.86
C PHE A 153 -7.11 14.75 -11.85
N ASN A 154 -6.72 14.39 -10.66
CA ASN A 154 -7.59 13.94 -9.57
C ASN A 154 -8.31 12.61 -9.80
N ASP A 155 -8.03 11.89 -10.89
CA ASP A 155 -8.48 10.52 -11.02
C ASP A 155 -7.89 9.67 -9.91
N LEU A 156 -8.71 8.78 -9.36
CA LEU A 156 -8.35 7.88 -8.28
C LEU A 156 -8.77 6.45 -8.58
N ILE A 157 -7.98 5.51 -8.11
CA ILE A 157 -8.32 4.09 -8.09
C ILE A 157 -8.53 3.69 -6.63
N SER A 158 -9.71 3.16 -6.33
CA SER A 158 -10.11 2.67 -5.01
C SER A 158 -9.97 1.16 -4.89
N VAL A 159 -10.11 0.64 -3.67
CA VAL A 159 -10.13 -0.80 -3.41
C VAL A 159 -11.32 -1.48 -4.09
N ALA A 160 -12.43 -0.76 -4.34
CA ALA A 160 -13.60 -1.29 -5.04
C ALA A 160 -13.33 -1.64 -6.53
N ASP A 161 -12.34 -0.98 -7.15
CA ASP A 161 -11.99 -1.15 -8.56
C ASP A 161 -11.06 -2.35 -8.81
N LEU A 162 -10.60 -3.02 -7.74
CA LEU A 162 -9.69 -4.15 -7.83
C LEU A 162 -10.34 -5.38 -8.48
N GLN A 163 -9.64 -5.95 -9.44
CA GLN A 163 -10.01 -7.25 -10.02
C GLN A 163 -9.48 -8.38 -9.14
N VAL A 164 -10.35 -8.94 -8.30
CA VAL A 164 -10.02 -10.07 -7.42
C VAL A 164 -10.66 -11.37 -7.91
N PRO A 165 -9.98 -12.51 -7.75
CA PRO A 165 -10.56 -13.82 -7.96
C PRO A 165 -11.79 -14.04 -7.06
N PRO A 166 -12.83 -14.75 -7.52
CA PRO A 166 -14.09 -14.93 -6.76
C PRO A 166 -13.92 -15.67 -5.42
N ALA A 167 -12.79 -16.36 -5.21
CA ALA A 167 -12.47 -17.08 -3.98
C ALA A 167 -11.90 -16.17 -2.88
N VAL A 168 -11.58 -14.90 -3.17
CA VAL A 168 -10.94 -13.95 -2.28
C VAL A 168 -11.93 -12.88 -1.87
N ALA A 169 -12.12 -12.67 -0.57
CA ALA A 169 -12.94 -11.59 -0.03
C ALA A 169 -12.04 -10.47 0.50
N ILE A 170 -12.26 -9.24 0.07
CA ILE A 170 -11.55 -8.06 0.56
C ILE A 170 -12.16 -7.65 1.90
N LEU A 171 -11.31 -7.39 2.89
CA LEU A 171 -11.70 -6.87 4.21
C LEU A 171 -11.43 -5.37 4.36
N SER A 172 -10.50 -4.84 3.58
CA SER A 172 -10.19 -3.40 3.57
C SER A 172 -11.39 -2.56 3.13
N GLU A 173 -11.45 -1.32 3.57
CA GLU A 173 -12.52 -0.39 3.21
C GLU A 173 -12.54 -0.15 1.70
N PRO A 174 -13.72 -0.25 1.05
CA PRO A 174 -13.83 -0.11 -0.40
C PRO A 174 -13.50 1.30 -0.92
N GLU A 175 -13.66 2.33 -0.07
CA GLU A 175 -13.37 3.72 -0.41
C GLU A 175 -11.88 4.09 -0.27
N SER A 176 -11.06 3.20 0.28
CA SER A 176 -9.63 3.46 0.45
C SER A 176 -8.93 3.63 -0.90
N VAL A 177 -8.15 4.69 -1.03
CA VAL A 177 -7.45 5.06 -2.26
C VAL A 177 -6.15 4.27 -2.40
N ILE A 178 -5.97 3.60 -3.54
CA ILE A 178 -4.76 2.86 -3.89
C ILE A 178 -3.76 3.76 -4.62
N ALA A 179 -4.24 4.49 -5.63
CA ALA A 179 -3.44 5.42 -6.40
C ALA A 179 -4.31 6.59 -6.84
N ARG A 180 -3.72 7.78 -6.91
CA ARG A 180 -4.36 8.98 -7.48
C ARG A 180 -3.33 9.81 -8.23
N ILE A 181 -3.81 10.66 -9.13
CA ILE A 181 -2.98 11.63 -9.83
C ILE A 181 -3.23 13.01 -9.25
N GLU A 182 -2.15 13.68 -8.87
CA GLU A 182 -2.16 15.07 -8.44
C GLU A 182 -1.56 15.97 -9.53
N ALA A 183 -2.09 17.18 -9.65
CA ALA A 183 -1.49 18.19 -10.51
C ALA A 183 -0.12 18.63 -9.95
N PRO A 184 0.88 18.93 -10.82
CA PRO A 184 2.14 19.48 -10.35
C PRO A 184 1.89 20.88 -9.74
N ARG A 185 2.51 21.18 -8.61
CA ARG A 185 2.35 22.45 -7.86
C ARG A 185 2.50 23.73 -8.69
N MET A 186 3.27 23.68 -9.79
CA MET A 186 3.43 24.83 -10.66
C MET A 186 2.14 25.20 -11.42
N MET A 187 1.22 24.26 -11.65
CA MET A 187 -0.07 24.55 -12.27
C MET A 187 -1.09 25.09 -11.25
N GLU A 188 -1.04 24.65 -10.00
CA GLU A 188 -1.89 25.20 -8.93
C GLU A 188 -1.57 26.68 -8.64
N GLU A 189 -0.26 27.07 -8.63
CA GLU A 189 0.13 28.49 -8.46
C GLU A 189 -0.30 29.38 -9.64
N GLU A 190 -0.29 28.87 -10.88
CA GLU A 190 -0.78 29.65 -12.05
C GLU A 190 -2.32 29.75 -12.05
N GLU A 191 -3.06 28.74 -11.61
CA GLU A 191 -4.52 28.81 -11.49
C GLU A 191 -4.96 29.74 -10.35
N GLU A 192 -4.30 29.68 -9.17
CA GLU A 192 -4.57 30.62 -8.07
C GLU A 192 -4.23 32.08 -8.44
N GLU A 193 -3.12 32.34 -9.14
CA GLU A 193 -2.78 33.69 -9.61
C GLU A 193 -3.79 34.21 -10.66
N VAL A 194 -4.33 33.33 -11.51
CA VAL A 194 -5.34 33.69 -12.50
C VAL A 194 -6.70 33.93 -11.84
N GLU A 195 -7.10 33.16 -10.84
CA GLU A 195 -8.35 33.39 -10.08
C GLU A 195 -8.25 34.65 -9.22
N GLU A 196 -7.10 34.93 -8.58
CA GLU A 196 -6.91 36.20 -7.84
C GLU A 196 -6.89 37.40 -8.78
N ALA A 197 -6.31 37.28 -9.98
CA ALA A 197 -6.30 38.35 -10.98
C ALA A 197 -7.69 38.61 -11.57
N VAL A 198 -8.52 37.59 -11.74
CA VAL A 198 -9.92 37.72 -12.20
C VAL A 198 -10.82 38.29 -11.09
N ALA A 199 -10.62 37.88 -9.83
CA ALA A 199 -11.34 38.42 -8.67
C ALA A 199 -10.96 39.86 -8.36
N ALA A 200 -9.72 40.27 -8.65
CA ALA A 200 -9.27 41.65 -8.49
C ALA A 200 -9.73 42.62 -9.63
N ALA A 201 -10.16 42.05 -10.77
CA ALA A 201 -10.62 42.83 -11.92
C ALA A 201 -12.13 43.17 -11.91
N GLU A 202 -12.93 42.58 -11.02
CA GLU A 202 -14.39 42.83 -10.97
C GLU A 202 -14.90 44.00 -10.11
N PRO A 203 -14.13 44.70 -9.24
CA PRO A 203 -14.73 45.78 -8.44
C PRO A 203 -14.74 47.19 -9.07
N GLU A 204 -14.20 47.41 -10.25
CA GLU A 204 -14.10 48.83 -10.76
C GLU A 204 -15.23 49.27 -11.71
N LEU A 205 -16.19 48.44 -12.07
CA LEU A 205 -17.23 48.82 -13.06
C LEU A 205 -18.60 49.18 -12.47
N VAL A 206 -18.83 48.99 -11.18
CA VAL A 206 -20.13 49.33 -10.55
C VAL A 206 -20.15 50.70 -9.88
N GLY A 207 -18.98 51.21 -9.43
CA GLY A 207 -18.91 52.51 -8.73
C GLY A 207 -19.00 53.77 -9.60
N ARG A 208 -18.84 53.66 -10.93
CA ARG A 208 -18.78 54.81 -11.82
C ARG A 208 -20.10 55.21 -12.49
N LYS A 209 -21.15 54.44 -12.26
CA LYS A 209 -22.48 54.72 -12.80
C LYS A 209 -23.39 55.46 -11.82
N GLU A 210 -23.22 55.27 -10.53
CA GLU A 210 -24.01 55.94 -9.51
C GLU A 210 -23.58 57.42 -9.27
N GLU A 211 -22.27 57.74 -9.35
CA GLU A 211 -21.81 59.14 -9.20
C GLU A 211 -22.22 60.06 -10.37
N ARG A 212 -22.52 59.51 -11.54
CA ARG A 212 -22.98 60.33 -12.70
C ARG A 212 -24.48 60.60 -12.72
N GLU A 213 -25.30 59.84 -12.01
CA GLU A 213 -26.74 60.09 -11.89
C GLU A 213 -27.05 61.07 -10.74
N GLU A 214 -26.22 61.13 -9.69
CA GLU A 214 -26.37 62.10 -8.61
C GLU A 214 -25.94 63.52 -8.99
N GLU A 215 -24.88 63.69 -9.82
CA GLU A 215 -24.47 65.01 -10.34
C GLU A 215 -25.45 65.60 -11.38
N ALA A 216 -26.21 64.74 -12.09
CA ALA A 216 -27.21 65.20 -13.03
C ALA A 216 -28.55 65.60 -12.38
N ALA A 217 -28.82 65.05 -11.16
CA ALA A 217 -30.04 65.35 -10.42
C ALA A 217 -29.91 66.70 -9.63
N THR A 218 -28.72 67.08 -9.18
CA THR A 218 -28.46 68.33 -8.45
C THR A 218 -28.34 69.55 -9.35
N ALA A 219 -27.96 69.35 -10.65
CA ALA A 219 -27.90 70.50 -11.61
C ALA A 219 -29.25 70.90 -12.21
N ALA A 220 -30.33 70.12 -11.99
CA ALA A 220 -31.65 70.41 -12.49
C ALA A 220 -32.53 71.19 -11.48
N GLU A 221 -32.09 71.27 -10.21
CA GLU A 221 -32.88 71.94 -9.14
C GLU A 221 -32.43 73.40 -8.85
N GLU A 222 -31.33 73.87 -9.46
CA GLU A 222 -30.87 75.30 -9.33
C GLU A 222 -31.25 76.21 -10.49
N ALA A 223 -32.12 75.75 -11.40
CA ALA A 223 -32.53 76.54 -12.58
C ALA A 223 -34.04 76.79 -12.70
N GLU A 224 -34.78 76.97 -11.54
CA GLU A 224 -36.13 77.46 -11.57
C GLU A 224 -36.36 78.66 -10.61
#